data_ddc6232f71dbbdf267755a7177edf2d4
#
_entry.id   ddc6232f71dbbdf267755a7177edf2d4
#
_cell.length_a   1.000
_cell.length_b   1.000
_cell.length_c   1.000
_cell.angle_alpha   90.00
_cell.angle_beta   90.00
_cell.angle_gamma   90.00
#
_symmetry.space_group_name_H-M   'P 1'
#
loop_
_entity.id
_entity.type
_entity.pdbx_description
1 polymer ?
#
loop_
_entity_poly.entity_id
_entity_poly.type
_entity_poly.pdbx_seq_one_letter_code
_entity_poly.pdbx_strand_id
1 'polypeptide(L)'
;MNATSPDVAIPSIPGITAAATDLSTDKEICYTASEMSDSKPSLKMVTCGYCDTKVFIPGDLPPLGTVPCSKCGNPIMMPMMLRQFELRSVIASGGMGTVYRSFDTVLQRMVAVKLMKKELLNDPEALENFYREARACASLNHTNIIHIYTFDESEGQKYLVMELADRGSLDNRIEKQGRVSELDVLDIGYKMCLALDMALKHNFLHRDIKPGNILFDADHEPKLIDFGLARGVDFEPESLTETHGTPYYVAPEKIQREKETFLSDMYSLGCTLYHAITGHVPFDAATVEAVVAAHVHTPLTPPNEVVPEITQPTSDALLKVLAKRPHDRYLSYDEFGGALYMARSQLLIHMSQGGDGPKPTSPKKTSWWRR
;
A
#
# COMPACT_ATOMS: atom_id res chain seq x y z
N MET A 1 25.82 -54.37 -9.72
CA MET A 1 25.06 -55.21 -8.78
C MET A 1 23.70 -54.51 -8.62
N ASN A 2 22.68 -55.20 -9.06
CA ASN A 2 21.28 -54.79 -9.12
C ASN A 2 20.67 -54.69 -7.71
N ALA A 3 19.84 -53.70 -7.50
CA ALA A 3 18.79 -53.75 -6.47
C ALA A 3 17.54 -53.02 -6.96
N THR A 4 16.52 -53.77 -7.09
CA THR A 4 15.16 -53.61 -7.57
C THR A 4 14.29 -52.77 -6.62
N SER A 5 13.40 -51.98 -7.21
CA SER A 5 12.23 -51.35 -6.56
C SER A 5 11.16 -52.37 -6.20
N PRO A 6 10.37 -52.17 -5.15
CA PRO A 6 9.13 -52.91 -4.97
C PRO A 6 7.92 -52.07 -5.47
N ASP A 7 7.10 -52.75 -6.28
CA ASP A 7 5.73 -52.39 -6.69
C ASP A 7 4.81 -52.31 -5.48
N VAL A 8 3.96 -51.24 -5.47
CA VAL A 8 2.80 -51.16 -4.58
C VAL A 8 1.54 -51.33 -5.40
N ALA A 9 0.84 -52.42 -5.14
CA ALA A 9 -0.40 -52.82 -5.78
C ALA A 9 -1.60 -51.94 -5.38
N ILE A 10 -2.42 -51.59 -6.37
CA ILE A 10 -3.73 -50.92 -6.21
C ILE A 10 -4.78 -52.02 -6.06
N PRO A 11 -5.71 -51.96 -5.07
CA PRO A 11 -6.80 -52.93 -4.97
C PRO A 11 -7.95 -52.59 -5.92
N SER A 12 -8.36 -53.59 -6.68
CA SER A 12 -9.51 -53.62 -7.59
C SER A 12 -10.84 -53.74 -6.81
N ILE A 13 -11.84 -52.94 -7.22
CA ILE A 13 -13.23 -53.09 -6.79
C ILE A 13 -14.02 -53.91 -7.84
N PRO A 14 -14.76 -54.93 -7.46
CA PRO A 14 -15.48 -55.77 -8.39
C PRO A 14 -16.91 -55.31 -8.70
N GLY A 15 -17.32 -55.48 -9.93
CA GLY A 15 -18.68 -55.82 -10.30
C GLY A 15 -19.59 -54.74 -10.88
N ILE A 16 -19.56 -54.56 -12.22
CA ILE A 16 -20.79 -54.35 -13.00
C ILE A 16 -20.65 -55.14 -14.30
N THR A 17 -21.50 -56.15 -14.44
CA THR A 17 -21.69 -57.00 -15.61
C THR A 17 -22.43 -56.23 -16.71
N ALA A 18 -21.88 -56.28 -17.91
CA ALA A 18 -22.56 -55.87 -19.12
C ALA A 18 -23.65 -56.90 -19.53
N ALA A 19 -24.85 -56.43 -19.80
CA ALA A 19 -25.86 -57.17 -20.54
C ALA A 19 -26.21 -56.36 -21.79
N ALA A 20 -25.87 -56.93 -22.94
CA ALA A 20 -26.30 -56.47 -24.25
C ALA A 20 -27.61 -57.13 -24.58
N THR A 21 -28.65 -56.37 -24.95
CA THR A 21 -29.76 -56.80 -25.83
C THR A 21 -30.43 -55.56 -26.42
N ASP A 22 -30.28 -55.41 -27.64
CA ASP A 22 -31.20 -55.58 -28.78
C ASP A 22 -31.98 -54.30 -29.22
N LEU A 23 -31.99 -54.18 -30.54
CA LEU A 23 -32.46 -53.11 -31.40
C LEU A 23 -34.00 -52.99 -31.41
N SER A 24 -34.36 -51.78 -31.83
CA SER A 24 -35.59 -51.35 -32.52
C SER A 24 -36.69 -50.73 -31.63
N THR A 25 -36.82 -49.44 -31.77
CA THR A 25 -38.02 -48.78 -32.33
C THR A 25 -37.87 -47.25 -32.24
N ASP A 26 -37.99 -46.59 -33.39
CA ASP A 26 -38.14 -45.17 -33.58
C ASP A 26 -39.24 -44.60 -32.66
N LYS A 27 -38.87 -43.65 -31.81
CA LYS A 27 -39.79 -42.63 -31.29
C LYS A 27 -39.06 -41.29 -31.37
N GLU A 28 -39.45 -40.52 -32.38
CA GLU A 28 -39.24 -39.07 -32.37
C GLU A 28 -39.63 -38.48 -31.02
N ILE A 29 -38.61 -38.12 -30.25
CA ILE A 29 -38.84 -37.26 -29.07
C ILE A 29 -38.82 -35.83 -29.63
N CYS A 30 -40.05 -35.33 -29.85
CA CYS A 30 -40.33 -33.94 -30.10
C CYS A 30 -39.90 -33.15 -28.85
N TYR A 31 -38.71 -32.55 -28.87
CA TYR A 31 -38.35 -31.53 -27.87
C TYR A 31 -39.24 -30.33 -28.16
N THR A 32 -40.29 -30.18 -27.38
CA THR A 32 -41.02 -28.94 -27.30
C THR A 32 -40.05 -27.90 -26.72
N ALA A 33 -39.72 -26.91 -27.55
CA ALA A 33 -39.10 -25.67 -27.13
C ALA A 33 -40.08 -24.93 -26.22
N SER A 34 -40.04 -25.23 -24.94
CA SER A 34 -40.82 -24.50 -23.94
C SER A 34 -39.86 -23.96 -22.89
N GLU A 35 -39.89 -22.63 -22.82
CA GLU A 35 -39.39 -21.80 -21.73
C GLU A 35 -37.89 -21.51 -21.69
N MET A 36 -37.34 -20.94 -22.76
CA MET A 36 -36.41 -19.85 -22.56
C MET A 36 -37.22 -18.64 -22.09
N SER A 37 -37.29 -18.45 -20.76
CA SER A 37 -37.83 -17.22 -20.19
C SER A 37 -36.89 -16.07 -20.69
N ASP A 38 -37.43 -15.26 -21.58
CA ASP A 38 -36.86 -13.96 -21.98
C ASP A 38 -36.91 -13.01 -20.78
N SER A 39 -36.17 -13.31 -19.71
CA SER A 39 -35.86 -12.33 -18.68
C SER A 39 -34.85 -11.38 -19.30
N LYS A 40 -35.32 -10.20 -19.75
CA LYS A 40 -34.43 -9.10 -20.12
C LYS A 40 -33.36 -9.00 -19.04
N PRO A 41 -32.06 -8.98 -19.41
CA PRO A 41 -30.99 -8.87 -18.41
C PRO A 41 -31.27 -7.64 -17.54
N SER A 42 -31.42 -7.86 -16.24
CA SER A 42 -31.57 -6.75 -15.31
C SER A 42 -30.30 -5.90 -15.39
N LEU A 43 -30.45 -4.60 -15.59
CA LEU A 43 -29.32 -3.66 -15.64
C LEU A 43 -29.28 -2.88 -14.34
N LYS A 44 -28.10 -2.80 -13.73
CA LYS A 44 -27.84 -1.98 -12.55
C LYS A 44 -27.03 -0.75 -12.95
N MET A 45 -27.49 0.45 -12.54
CA MET A 45 -26.76 1.68 -12.78
C MET A 45 -25.70 1.86 -11.68
N VAL A 46 -24.44 2.02 -12.10
CA VAL A 46 -23.29 2.23 -11.22
C VAL A 46 -22.46 3.41 -11.72
N THR A 47 -21.87 4.17 -10.82
CA THR A 47 -20.95 5.26 -11.17
C THR A 47 -19.53 4.71 -11.28
N CYS A 48 -18.86 4.97 -12.41
CA CYS A 48 -17.45 4.59 -12.58
C CYS A 48 -16.57 5.40 -11.62
N GLY A 49 -15.78 4.71 -10.79
CA GLY A 49 -14.88 5.35 -9.82
C GLY A 49 -13.68 6.09 -10.44
N TYR A 50 -13.47 5.97 -11.76
CA TYR A 50 -12.35 6.61 -12.48
C TYR A 50 -12.75 7.84 -13.31
N CYS A 51 -13.94 7.85 -13.89
CA CYS A 51 -14.38 8.93 -14.78
C CYS A 51 -15.74 9.52 -14.41
N ASP A 52 -16.29 9.16 -13.25
CA ASP A 52 -17.57 9.59 -12.66
C ASP A 52 -18.79 9.45 -13.59
N THR A 53 -18.64 8.69 -14.69
CA THR A 53 -19.76 8.43 -15.61
C THR A 53 -20.67 7.37 -15.03
N LYS A 54 -21.99 7.63 -15.04
CA LYS A 54 -23.00 6.61 -14.74
C LYS A 54 -23.11 5.65 -15.91
N VAL A 55 -22.94 4.36 -15.64
CA VAL A 55 -23.01 3.29 -16.62
C VAL A 55 -23.95 2.19 -16.13
N PHE A 56 -24.56 1.48 -17.09
CA PHE A 56 -25.34 0.30 -16.79
C PHE A 56 -24.46 -0.94 -16.91
N ILE A 57 -24.47 -1.77 -15.87
CA ILE A 57 -23.77 -3.07 -15.82
C ILE A 57 -24.78 -4.20 -15.69
N PRO A 58 -24.44 -5.43 -16.12
CA PRO A 58 -25.29 -6.61 -15.93
C PRO A 58 -25.67 -6.78 -14.46
N GLY A 59 -26.95 -6.90 -14.15
CA GLY A 59 -27.42 -7.04 -12.79
C GLY A 59 -27.23 -8.43 -12.18
N ASP A 60 -26.91 -9.41 -13.02
CA ASP A 60 -26.54 -10.79 -12.69
C ASP A 60 -25.03 -10.95 -12.41
N LEU A 61 -24.24 -9.87 -12.56
CA LEU A 61 -22.83 -9.89 -12.20
C LEU A 61 -22.69 -10.20 -10.69
N PRO A 62 -21.85 -11.18 -10.30
CA PRO A 62 -21.68 -11.51 -8.88
C PRO A 62 -21.11 -10.31 -8.10
N PRO A 63 -21.38 -10.21 -6.79
CA PRO A 63 -20.77 -9.19 -5.95
C PRO A 63 -19.26 -9.17 -6.11
N LEU A 64 -18.66 -7.96 -6.19
CA LEU A 64 -17.23 -7.71 -6.49
C LEU A 64 -16.80 -8.12 -7.91
N GLY A 65 -17.67 -8.71 -8.73
CA GLY A 65 -17.40 -8.95 -10.15
C GLY A 65 -17.16 -7.64 -10.91
N THR A 66 -16.31 -7.66 -11.93
CA THR A 66 -15.92 -6.45 -12.66
C THR A 66 -16.26 -6.52 -14.15
N VAL A 67 -16.62 -5.38 -14.71
CA VAL A 67 -16.76 -5.17 -16.17
C VAL A 67 -16.03 -3.90 -16.57
N PRO A 68 -15.53 -3.77 -17.80
CA PRO A 68 -14.89 -2.53 -18.26
C PRO A 68 -15.92 -1.39 -18.38
N CYS A 69 -15.52 -0.19 -17.99
CA CYS A 69 -16.31 1.02 -18.22
C CYS A 69 -16.44 1.30 -19.72
N SER A 70 -17.65 1.50 -20.20
CA SER A 70 -17.92 1.83 -21.61
C SER A 70 -17.29 3.15 -22.07
N LYS A 71 -16.95 4.06 -21.13
CA LYS A 71 -16.36 5.37 -21.44
C LYS A 71 -14.84 5.41 -21.33
N CYS A 72 -14.26 4.87 -20.26
CA CYS A 72 -12.82 4.99 -19.99
C CYS A 72 -12.06 3.65 -19.98
N GLY A 73 -12.75 2.52 -20.14
CA GLY A 73 -12.16 1.18 -20.14
C GLY A 73 -11.76 0.65 -18.75
N ASN A 74 -11.71 1.49 -17.72
CA ASN A 74 -11.35 1.05 -16.38
C ASN A 74 -12.40 0.10 -15.79
N PRO A 75 -12.00 -0.82 -14.88
CA PRO A 75 -12.92 -1.78 -14.30
C PRO A 75 -13.98 -1.10 -13.41
N ILE A 76 -15.24 -1.47 -13.62
CA ILE A 76 -16.34 -1.14 -12.74
C ILE A 76 -16.74 -2.40 -12.00
N MET A 77 -16.85 -2.30 -10.69
CA MET A 77 -17.17 -3.40 -9.81
C MET A 77 -18.66 -3.42 -9.47
N MET A 78 -19.28 -4.61 -9.45
CA MET A 78 -20.60 -4.80 -8.86
C MET A 78 -20.50 -4.54 -7.35
N PRO A 79 -21.22 -3.54 -6.80
CA PRO A 79 -21.18 -3.26 -5.37
C PRO A 79 -21.62 -4.45 -4.53
N MET A 80 -20.94 -4.63 -3.40
CA MET A 80 -21.28 -5.63 -2.39
C MET A 80 -21.66 -4.94 -1.09
N MET A 81 -22.73 -5.38 -0.47
CA MET A 81 -23.08 -4.95 0.89
C MET A 81 -22.32 -5.82 1.91
N LEU A 82 -21.65 -5.17 2.83
CA LEU A 82 -21.02 -5.77 4.01
C LEU A 82 -21.59 -5.06 5.23
N ARG A 83 -22.66 -5.61 5.84
CA ARG A 83 -23.50 -4.90 6.80
C ARG A 83 -23.97 -3.55 6.22
N GLN A 84 -23.63 -2.42 6.87
CA GLN A 84 -23.98 -1.07 6.40
C GLN A 84 -23.01 -0.51 5.35
N PHE A 85 -21.91 -1.20 5.04
CA PHE A 85 -20.89 -0.71 4.12
C PHE A 85 -21.12 -1.22 2.71
N GLU A 86 -21.40 -0.33 1.78
CA GLU A 86 -21.48 -0.63 0.35
C GLU A 86 -20.10 -0.51 -0.27
N LEU A 87 -19.45 -1.65 -0.59
CA LEU A 87 -18.16 -1.70 -1.27
C LEU A 87 -18.35 -1.34 -2.75
N ARG A 88 -17.71 -0.27 -3.22
CA ARG A 88 -17.97 0.32 -4.55
C ARG A 88 -16.86 0.13 -5.56
N SER A 89 -15.60 0.25 -5.15
CA SER A 89 -14.44 0.06 -6.02
C SER A 89 -13.22 -0.36 -5.22
N VAL A 90 -12.28 -1.05 -5.89
CA VAL A 90 -10.99 -1.39 -5.30
C VAL A 90 -10.09 -0.17 -5.28
N ILE A 91 -9.43 0.12 -4.14
CA ILE A 91 -8.37 1.11 -3.99
C ILE A 91 -7.01 0.45 -4.15
N ALA A 92 -6.79 -0.64 -3.41
CA ALA A 92 -5.53 -1.37 -3.39
C ALA A 92 -5.77 -2.86 -3.10
N SER A 93 -4.88 -3.73 -3.59
CA SER A 93 -4.85 -5.15 -3.23
C SER A 93 -3.43 -5.53 -2.83
N GLY A 94 -3.29 -6.15 -1.67
CA GLY A 94 -2.01 -6.55 -1.08
C GLY A 94 -1.99 -8.00 -0.62
N GLY A 95 -0.92 -8.39 0.06
CA GLY A 95 -0.74 -9.75 0.59
C GLY A 95 -1.86 -10.16 1.53
N MET A 96 -2.19 -9.34 2.52
CA MET A 96 -3.17 -9.65 3.58
C MET A 96 -4.62 -9.41 3.19
N GLY A 97 -4.90 -8.52 2.23
CA GLY A 97 -6.28 -8.15 1.93
C GLY A 97 -6.43 -7.18 0.77
N THR A 98 -7.69 -6.88 0.47
CA THR A 98 -8.07 -5.88 -0.54
C THR A 98 -8.78 -4.72 0.14
N VAL A 99 -8.39 -3.50 -0.19
CA VAL A 99 -8.98 -2.26 0.32
C VAL A 99 -9.97 -1.72 -0.70
N TYR A 100 -11.17 -1.46 -0.24
CA TYR A 100 -12.29 -0.96 -1.04
C TYR A 100 -12.67 0.45 -0.63
N ARG A 101 -12.92 1.29 -1.62
CA ARG A 101 -13.66 2.54 -1.44
C ARG A 101 -15.11 2.19 -1.20
N SER A 102 -15.66 2.56 -0.05
CA SER A 102 -16.95 2.10 0.43
C SER A 102 -17.80 3.25 0.94
N PHE A 103 -19.10 3.07 0.96
CA PHE A 103 -20.05 4.03 1.49
C PHE A 103 -20.73 3.47 2.73
N ASP A 104 -20.60 4.16 3.86
CA ASP A 104 -21.35 3.86 5.07
C ASP A 104 -22.78 4.39 4.91
N THR A 105 -23.74 3.51 4.73
CA THR A 105 -25.15 3.87 4.45
C THR A 105 -25.85 4.39 5.69
N VAL A 106 -25.34 4.14 6.90
CA VAL A 106 -25.90 4.64 8.16
C VAL A 106 -25.41 6.05 8.46
N LEU A 107 -24.06 6.25 8.41
CA LEU A 107 -23.46 7.55 8.70
C LEU A 107 -23.34 8.46 7.46
N GLN A 108 -23.79 8.01 6.27
CA GLN A 108 -23.81 8.76 5.02
C GLN A 108 -22.45 9.37 4.65
N ARG A 109 -21.36 8.59 4.81
CA ARG A 109 -19.99 9.03 4.52
C ARG A 109 -19.20 7.99 3.74
N MET A 110 -18.17 8.45 3.05
CA MET A 110 -17.20 7.57 2.40
C MET A 110 -16.18 7.07 3.42
N VAL A 111 -15.83 5.79 3.32
CA VAL A 111 -14.84 5.10 4.15
C VAL A 111 -13.99 4.15 3.30
N ALA A 112 -12.85 3.72 3.81
CA ALA A 112 -12.10 2.60 3.28
C ALA A 112 -12.44 1.33 4.09
N VAL A 113 -12.67 0.21 3.39
CA VAL A 113 -12.90 -1.11 4.01
C VAL A 113 -11.84 -2.07 3.51
N LYS A 114 -10.98 -2.56 4.41
CA LYS A 114 -9.96 -3.58 4.13
C LYS A 114 -10.54 -4.95 4.45
N LEU A 115 -10.81 -5.76 3.43
CA LEU A 115 -11.22 -7.15 3.60
C LEU A 115 -9.99 -8.04 3.67
N MET A 116 -9.92 -8.89 4.69
CA MET A 116 -8.91 -9.95 4.76
C MET A 116 -9.15 -10.99 3.66
N LYS A 117 -8.09 -11.50 3.03
CA LYS A 117 -8.21 -12.57 2.03
C LYS A 117 -8.76 -13.84 2.67
N LYS A 118 -9.66 -14.53 1.96
CA LYS A 118 -10.31 -15.76 2.46
C LYS A 118 -9.30 -16.87 2.77
N GLU A 119 -8.24 -16.96 1.99
CA GLU A 119 -7.15 -17.94 2.14
C GLU A 119 -6.39 -17.76 3.47
N LEU A 120 -6.38 -16.54 4.02
CA LEU A 120 -5.68 -16.19 5.26
C LEU A 120 -6.56 -16.26 6.51
N LEU A 121 -7.88 -16.48 6.37
CA LEU A 121 -8.80 -16.51 7.51
C LEU A 121 -8.51 -17.66 8.51
N ASN A 122 -7.83 -18.71 8.04
CA ASN A 122 -7.42 -19.86 8.85
C ASN A 122 -5.92 -19.85 9.19
N ASP A 123 -5.19 -18.80 8.83
CA ASP A 123 -3.79 -18.62 9.16
C ASP A 123 -3.67 -17.79 10.46
N PRO A 124 -3.22 -18.41 11.58
CA PRO A 124 -3.12 -17.71 12.87
C PRO A 124 -2.16 -16.52 12.86
N GLU A 125 -1.07 -16.62 12.09
CA GLU A 125 -0.07 -15.55 12.00
C GLU A 125 -0.61 -14.36 11.20
N ALA A 126 -1.23 -14.62 10.06
CA ALA A 126 -1.89 -13.58 9.26
C ALA A 126 -2.99 -12.88 10.04
N LEU A 127 -3.79 -13.63 10.82
CA LEU A 127 -4.81 -13.08 11.71
C LEU A 127 -4.20 -12.18 12.79
N GLU A 128 -3.16 -12.63 13.48
CA GLU A 128 -2.50 -11.84 14.52
C GLU A 128 -1.88 -10.56 13.95
N ASN A 129 -1.28 -10.62 12.76
CA ASN A 129 -0.76 -9.45 12.07
C ASN A 129 -1.87 -8.46 11.72
N PHE A 130 -3.02 -8.95 11.23
CA PHE A 130 -4.19 -8.12 10.91
C PHE A 130 -4.79 -7.45 12.16
N TYR A 131 -4.89 -8.18 13.28
CA TYR A 131 -5.33 -7.63 14.57
C TYR A 131 -4.33 -6.63 15.14
N ARG A 132 -3.03 -6.88 14.99
CA ARG A 132 -1.98 -5.99 15.48
C ARG A 132 -2.01 -4.65 14.77
N GLU A 133 -2.12 -4.64 13.44
CA GLU A 133 -2.31 -3.43 12.64
C GLU A 133 -3.53 -2.63 13.14
N ALA A 134 -4.67 -3.31 13.29
CA ALA A 134 -5.89 -2.67 13.77
C ALA A 134 -5.73 -2.05 15.16
N ARG A 135 -5.14 -2.78 16.12
CA ARG A 135 -4.94 -2.30 17.50
C ARG A 135 -3.94 -1.15 17.58
N ALA A 136 -2.83 -1.23 16.83
CA ALA A 136 -1.82 -0.16 16.79
C ALA A 136 -2.44 1.14 16.29
N CYS A 137 -3.08 1.12 15.11
CA CYS A 137 -3.73 2.31 14.57
C CYS A 137 -4.88 2.81 15.46
N ALA A 138 -5.70 1.92 16.03
CA ALA A 138 -6.83 2.32 16.88
C ALA A 138 -6.40 3.02 18.19
N SER A 139 -5.19 2.75 18.67
CA SER A 139 -4.63 3.41 19.85
C SER A 139 -4.04 4.80 19.54
N LEU A 140 -3.84 5.14 18.27
CA LEU A 140 -3.20 6.36 17.81
C LEU A 140 -4.26 7.33 17.26
N ASN A 141 -4.42 8.48 17.91
CA ASN A 141 -5.30 9.54 17.41
C ASN A 141 -4.47 10.76 16.99
N HIS A 142 -4.20 10.86 15.70
CA HIS A 142 -3.41 11.94 15.13
C HIS A 142 -3.86 12.25 13.70
N THR A 143 -3.88 13.53 13.31
CA THR A 143 -4.35 13.99 12.00
C THR A 143 -3.62 13.30 10.83
N ASN A 144 -2.33 13.02 10.99
CA ASN A 144 -1.49 12.42 9.95
C ASN A 144 -1.25 10.91 10.11
N ILE A 145 -2.07 10.23 10.93
CA ILE A 145 -2.16 8.77 11.00
C ILE A 145 -3.55 8.37 10.53
N ILE A 146 -3.65 7.32 9.72
CA ILE A 146 -4.95 6.82 9.27
C ILE A 146 -5.82 6.39 10.45
N HIS A 147 -7.02 6.91 10.53
CA HIS A 147 -7.91 6.61 11.63
C HIS A 147 -8.70 5.32 11.39
N ILE A 148 -8.65 4.37 12.35
CA ILE A 148 -9.46 3.15 12.33
C ILE A 148 -10.79 3.43 13.03
N TYR A 149 -11.91 3.16 12.34
CA TYR A 149 -13.25 3.34 12.89
C TYR A 149 -13.76 2.09 13.60
N THR A 150 -13.56 0.92 12.99
CA THR A 150 -13.98 -0.36 13.58
C THR A 150 -13.26 -1.53 12.92
N PHE A 151 -13.15 -2.59 13.69
CA PHE A 151 -12.80 -3.92 13.23
C PHE A 151 -14.00 -4.83 13.49
N ASP A 152 -14.44 -5.63 12.51
CA ASP A 152 -15.63 -6.46 12.67
C ASP A 152 -15.54 -7.70 11.77
N GLU A 153 -16.53 -8.60 11.93
CA GLU A 153 -16.70 -9.82 11.15
C GLU A 153 -18.15 -9.94 10.67
N SER A 154 -18.31 -10.37 9.44
CA SER A 154 -19.62 -10.68 8.85
C SER A 154 -19.51 -11.93 7.99
N GLU A 155 -20.34 -12.93 8.25
CA GLU A 155 -20.38 -14.21 7.51
C GLU A 155 -18.98 -14.88 7.41
N GLY A 156 -18.21 -14.86 8.50
CA GLY A 156 -16.83 -15.36 8.55
C GLY A 156 -15.78 -14.49 7.87
N GLN A 157 -16.17 -13.40 7.21
CA GLN A 157 -15.28 -12.46 6.57
C GLN A 157 -14.84 -11.37 7.55
N LYS A 158 -13.55 -11.30 7.86
CA LYS A 158 -12.97 -10.24 8.72
C LYS A 158 -12.65 -9.00 7.90
N TYR A 159 -12.94 -7.84 8.47
CA TYR A 159 -12.70 -6.57 7.83
C TYR A 159 -12.39 -5.44 8.81
N LEU A 160 -11.69 -4.45 8.28
CA LEU A 160 -11.30 -3.22 8.97
C LEU A 160 -11.93 -2.03 8.25
N VAL A 161 -12.61 -1.15 8.98
CA VAL A 161 -13.17 0.09 8.45
C VAL A 161 -12.32 1.26 8.93
N MET A 162 -11.87 2.09 7.99
CA MET A 162 -10.96 3.17 8.28
C MET A 162 -11.29 4.44 7.49
N GLU A 163 -10.63 5.52 7.86
CA GLU A 163 -10.62 6.77 7.12
C GLU A 163 -10.24 6.54 5.64
N LEU A 164 -10.90 7.28 4.74
CA LEU A 164 -10.63 7.20 3.31
C LEU A 164 -9.53 8.18 2.92
N ALA A 165 -8.40 7.64 2.46
CA ALA A 165 -7.30 8.39 1.84
C ALA A 165 -7.13 7.88 0.40
N ASP A 166 -7.87 8.45 -0.55
CA ASP A 166 -7.98 7.96 -1.94
C ASP A 166 -7.36 8.90 -2.99
N ARG A 167 -6.55 9.89 -2.55
CA ARG A 167 -5.83 10.80 -3.46
C ARG A 167 -4.45 10.29 -3.87
N GLY A 168 -4.24 8.98 -3.74
CA GLY A 168 -2.99 8.30 -4.06
C GLY A 168 -1.96 8.39 -2.94
N SER A 169 -0.79 7.80 -3.18
CA SER A 169 0.35 7.80 -2.27
C SER A 169 1.41 8.83 -2.68
N LEU A 170 2.39 9.04 -1.81
CA LEU A 170 3.59 9.82 -2.15
C LEU A 170 4.36 9.16 -3.30
N ASP A 171 4.38 7.83 -3.37
CA ASP A 171 4.95 7.06 -4.47
C ASP A 171 4.28 7.42 -5.81
N ASN A 172 2.94 7.44 -5.83
CA ASN A 172 2.21 7.86 -7.03
C ASN A 172 2.49 9.32 -7.44
N ARG A 173 2.76 10.21 -6.47
CA ARG A 173 3.17 11.58 -6.80
C ARG A 173 4.55 11.62 -7.44
N ILE A 174 5.51 10.85 -6.89
CA ILE A 174 6.86 10.72 -7.46
C ILE A 174 6.79 10.16 -8.89
N GLU A 175 6.07 9.06 -9.11
CA GLU A 175 5.89 8.44 -10.43
C GLU A 175 5.31 9.40 -11.47
N LYS A 176 4.29 10.17 -11.09
CA LYS A 176 3.59 11.08 -12.00
C LYS A 176 4.36 12.35 -12.31
N GLN A 177 5.08 12.89 -11.33
CA GLN A 177 5.72 14.21 -11.40
C GLN A 177 7.24 14.13 -11.64
N GLY A 178 7.82 12.93 -11.49
CA GLY A 178 9.26 12.71 -11.46
C GLY A 178 9.89 13.08 -10.12
N ARG A 179 9.43 14.15 -9.48
CA ARG A 179 9.78 14.60 -8.13
C ARG A 179 8.69 15.49 -7.56
N VAL A 180 8.65 15.61 -6.24
CA VAL A 180 7.71 16.45 -5.49
C VAL A 180 8.40 17.79 -5.17
N SER A 181 7.63 18.89 -5.10
CA SER A 181 8.18 20.20 -4.79
C SER A 181 8.87 20.22 -3.42
N GLU A 182 9.94 21.00 -3.28
CA GLU A 182 10.66 21.12 -2.01
C GLU A 182 9.73 21.55 -0.87
N LEU A 183 8.84 22.50 -1.15
CA LEU A 183 7.88 22.99 -0.15
C LEU A 183 6.94 21.89 0.35
N ASP A 184 6.41 21.06 -0.57
CA ASP A 184 5.52 19.95 -0.20
C ASP A 184 6.28 18.86 0.55
N VAL A 185 7.52 18.54 0.13
CA VAL A 185 8.34 17.52 0.82
C VAL A 185 8.65 17.93 2.26
N LEU A 186 8.99 19.21 2.48
CA LEU A 186 9.24 19.75 3.82
C LEU A 186 7.98 19.72 4.70
N ASP A 187 6.81 20.05 4.14
CA ASP A 187 5.54 19.99 4.85
C ASP A 187 5.15 18.54 5.20
N ILE A 188 5.26 17.62 4.24
CA ILE A 188 5.03 16.18 4.46
C ILE A 188 5.98 15.66 5.53
N GLY A 189 7.27 15.96 5.44
CA GLY A 189 8.28 15.49 6.40
C GLY A 189 8.00 15.98 7.82
N TYR A 190 7.64 17.25 7.99
CA TYR A 190 7.25 17.81 9.28
C TYR A 190 6.03 17.09 9.88
N LYS A 191 4.97 16.88 9.07
CA LYS A 191 3.75 16.18 9.50
C LYS A 191 4.02 14.72 9.84
N MET A 192 4.91 14.04 9.10
CA MET A 192 5.33 12.66 9.42
C MET A 192 6.15 12.59 10.71
N CYS A 193 6.99 13.60 11.01
CA CYS A 193 7.68 13.68 12.30
C CYS A 193 6.66 13.73 13.46
N LEU A 194 5.59 14.54 13.35
CA LEU A 194 4.55 14.62 14.37
C LEU A 194 3.80 13.29 14.54
N ALA A 195 3.49 12.60 13.43
CA ALA A 195 2.83 11.31 13.43
C ALA A 195 3.69 10.22 14.09
N LEU A 196 4.97 10.18 13.76
CA LEU A 196 5.92 9.20 14.32
C LEU A 196 6.25 9.47 15.79
N ASP A 197 6.30 10.73 16.20
CA ASP A 197 6.44 11.10 17.60
C ASP A 197 5.24 10.65 18.44
N MET A 198 4.02 10.78 17.89
CA MET A 198 2.81 10.24 18.50
C MET A 198 2.88 8.70 18.65
N ALA A 199 3.30 8.00 17.62
CA ALA A 199 3.48 6.54 17.66
C ALA A 199 4.52 6.14 18.72
N LEU A 200 5.65 6.84 18.78
CA LEU A 200 6.71 6.60 19.77
C LEU A 200 6.23 6.82 21.21
N LYS A 201 5.44 7.87 21.48
CA LYS A 201 4.81 8.12 22.79
C LYS A 201 3.88 6.99 23.23
N HIS A 202 3.33 6.25 22.29
CA HIS A 202 2.54 5.03 22.54
C HIS A 202 3.38 3.74 22.48
N ASN A 203 4.71 3.84 22.48
CA ASN A 203 5.68 2.74 22.40
C ASN A 203 5.62 1.91 21.11
N PHE A 204 5.21 2.52 19.99
CA PHE A 204 5.24 1.89 18.68
C PHE A 204 6.38 2.42 17.81
N LEU A 205 7.05 1.51 17.10
CA LEU A 205 7.88 1.78 15.94
C LEU A 205 7.15 1.30 14.68
N HIS A 206 7.21 2.08 13.61
CA HIS A 206 6.49 1.78 12.37
C HIS A 206 7.16 0.67 11.55
N ARG A 207 8.50 0.76 11.38
CA ARG A 207 9.38 -0.23 10.71
C ARG A 207 9.20 -0.44 9.21
N ASP A 208 8.24 0.24 8.58
CA ASP A 208 8.03 0.18 7.12
C ASP A 208 7.67 1.55 6.53
N ILE A 209 8.49 2.57 6.83
CA ILE A 209 8.27 3.92 6.30
C ILE A 209 8.84 3.98 4.88
N LYS A 210 7.95 4.27 3.93
CA LYS A 210 8.25 4.39 2.50
C LYS A 210 7.19 5.25 1.81
N PRO A 211 7.44 5.77 0.59
CA PRO A 211 6.47 6.63 -0.11
C PRO A 211 5.10 5.98 -0.32
N GLY A 212 5.05 4.65 -0.52
CA GLY A 212 3.79 3.91 -0.69
C GLY A 212 2.90 3.89 0.57
N ASN A 213 3.48 4.07 1.76
CA ASN A 213 2.77 4.07 3.04
C ASN A 213 2.37 5.47 3.53
N ILE A 214 2.56 6.51 2.71
CA ILE A 214 2.07 7.88 2.96
C ILE A 214 0.99 8.18 1.91
N LEU A 215 -0.28 8.04 2.29
CA LEU A 215 -1.43 8.34 1.44
C LEU A 215 -1.89 9.78 1.62
N PHE A 216 -2.77 10.23 0.73
CA PHE A 216 -3.39 11.55 0.82
C PHE A 216 -4.91 11.44 0.87
N ASP A 217 -5.53 12.19 1.78
CA ASP A 217 -6.98 12.29 1.88
C ASP A 217 -7.56 13.30 0.88
N ALA A 218 -8.87 13.60 1.01
CA ALA A 218 -9.58 14.50 0.11
C ALA A 218 -9.03 15.95 0.14
N ASP A 219 -8.47 16.37 1.26
CA ASP A 219 -7.89 17.70 1.47
C ASP A 219 -6.38 17.73 1.16
N HIS A 220 -5.85 16.62 0.60
CA HIS A 220 -4.43 16.42 0.32
C HIS A 220 -3.53 16.36 1.54
N GLU A 221 -4.10 16.12 2.73
CA GLU A 221 -3.34 15.89 3.95
C GLU A 221 -2.66 14.51 3.91
N PRO A 222 -1.36 14.41 4.27
CA PRO A 222 -0.66 13.14 4.30
C PRO A 222 -1.10 12.31 5.50
N LYS A 223 -1.37 11.02 5.26
CA LYS A 223 -1.78 10.02 6.23
C LYS A 223 -0.81 8.84 6.22
N LEU A 224 -0.16 8.59 7.33
CA LEU A 224 0.68 7.41 7.52
C LEU A 224 -0.22 6.20 7.72
N ILE A 225 0.03 5.14 6.93
CA ILE A 225 -0.74 3.89 6.95
C ILE A 225 0.17 2.71 7.24
N ASP A 226 -0.43 1.54 7.45
CA ASP A 226 0.23 0.24 7.51
C ASP A 226 1.18 0.05 8.71
N PHE A 227 0.58 0.03 9.90
CA PHE A 227 1.24 -0.36 11.14
C PHE A 227 1.35 -1.90 11.31
N GLY A 228 1.22 -2.68 10.20
CA GLY A 228 1.26 -4.15 10.23
C GLY A 228 2.58 -4.71 10.74
N LEU A 229 3.70 -4.01 10.51
CA LEU A 229 5.01 -4.33 11.07
C LEU A 229 5.30 -3.58 12.38
N ALA A 230 4.40 -2.70 12.82
CA ALA A 230 4.58 -1.97 14.07
C ALA A 230 4.59 -2.94 15.27
N ARG A 231 5.65 -2.84 16.05
CA ARG A 231 5.86 -3.64 17.26
C ARG A 231 6.37 -2.73 18.37
N GLY A 232 6.18 -3.14 19.63
CA GLY A 232 6.72 -2.42 20.77
C GLY A 232 8.23 -2.19 20.65
N VAL A 233 8.72 -1.14 21.27
CA VAL A 233 10.14 -0.74 21.26
C VAL A 233 11.07 -1.85 21.78
N ASP A 234 10.55 -2.76 22.61
CA ASP A 234 11.33 -3.86 23.23
C ASP A 234 11.37 -5.14 22.39
N PHE A 235 10.83 -5.13 21.17
CA PHE A 235 10.79 -6.32 20.33
C PHE A 235 12.14 -6.56 19.63
N GLU A 236 12.65 -7.81 19.68
CA GLU A 236 13.90 -8.20 19.01
C GLU A 236 13.71 -8.32 17.48
N PRO A 237 14.73 -7.96 16.66
CA PRO A 237 14.61 -7.97 15.21
C PRO A 237 14.47 -9.39 14.62
N GLU A 238 13.48 -9.58 13.77
CA GLU A 238 13.35 -10.75 12.91
C GLU A 238 14.34 -10.70 11.73
N SER A 239 14.60 -11.86 11.12
CA SER A 239 15.58 -11.98 10.03
C SER A 239 15.15 -11.16 8.81
N LEU A 240 16.12 -10.55 8.11
CA LEU A 240 15.92 -9.80 6.85
C LEU A 240 15.35 -10.64 5.69
N THR A 241 15.22 -11.96 5.85
CA THR A 241 14.80 -12.90 4.82
C THR A 241 13.33 -12.77 4.41
N GLU A 242 12.52 -12.01 5.15
CA GLU A 242 11.08 -11.81 4.88
C GLU A 242 10.73 -10.46 4.26
N THR A 243 11.72 -9.62 3.95
CA THR A 243 11.48 -8.32 3.32
C THR A 243 11.14 -8.54 1.84
N HIS A 244 9.87 -8.48 1.49
CA HIS A 244 9.40 -8.53 0.10
C HIS A 244 9.73 -7.20 -0.58
N GLY A 245 10.73 -7.19 -1.48
CA GLY A 245 11.10 -6.05 -2.30
C GLY A 245 12.51 -5.52 -2.03
N THR A 246 12.95 -4.55 -2.85
CA THR A 246 14.28 -3.93 -2.73
C THR A 246 14.32 -2.98 -1.52
N PRO A 247 15.34 -3.09 -0.64
CA PRO A 247 15.38 -2.39 0.65
C PRO A 247 15.88 -0.94 0.52
N TYR A 248 15.24 -0.12 -0.30
CA TYR A 248 15.65 1.27 -0.57
C TYR A 248 15.51 2.23 0.61
N TYR A 249 14.78 1.83 1.67
CA TYR A 249 14.46 2.69 2.82
C TYR A 249 14.90 2.09 4.14
N VAL A 250 15.70 1.02 4.12
CA VAL A 250 16.09 0.27 5.32
C VAL A 250 17.26 0.94 6.01
N ALA A 251 17.18 1.10 7.33
CA ALA A 251 18.25 1.71 8.13
C ALA A 251 19.47 0.79 8.25
N PRO A 252 20.71 1.36 8.29
CA PRO A 252 21.96 0.60 8.43
C PRO A 252 21.98 -0.36 9.62
N GLU A 253 21.50 0.08 10.78
CA GLU A 253 21.43 -0.73 12.00
C GLU A 253 20.53 -1.95 11.86
N LYS A 254 19.40 -1.84 11.11
CA LYS A 254 18.54 -2.99 10.80
C LYS A 254 19.26 -4.01 9.91
N ILE A 255 20.00 -3.52 8.91
CA ILE A 255 20.83 -4.36 8.03
C ILE A 255 21.90 -5.11 8.85
N GLN A 256 22.53 -4.44 9.82
CA GLN A 256 23.57 -4.96 10.69
C GLN A 256 23.00 -5.84 11.84
N ARG A 257 21.67 -6.02 11.91
CA ARG A 257 20.98 -6.75 12.96
C ARG A 257 21.20 -6.17 14.35
N GLU A 258 21.38 -4.87 14.41
CA GLU A 258 21.40 -4.11 15.66
C GLU A 258 19.98 -3.76 16.10
N LYS A 259 19.84 -3.28 17.34
CA LYS A 259 18.53 -2.91 17.90
C LYS A 259 17.93 -1.73 17.12
N GLU A 260 16.75 -1.96 16.53
CA GLU A 260 15.94 -0.90 15.92
C GLU A 260 15.38 0.02 17.00
N THR A 261 15.42 1.32 16.74
CA THR A 261 14.85 2.36 17.57
C THR A 261 14.05 3.34 16.69
N PHE A 262 13.50 4.38 17.29
CA PHE A 262 12.87 5.47 16.54
C PHE A 262 13.84 6.14 15.53
N LEU A 263 15.14 6.02 15.73
CA LEU A 263 16.17 6.50 14.80
C LEU A 263 16.18 5.70 13.49
N SER A 264 15.77 4.44 13.53
CA SER A 264 15.63 3.60 12.32
C SER A 264 14.44 4.07 11.46
N ASP A 265 13.29 4.36 12.08
CA ASP A 265 12.13 4.96 11.40
C ASP A 265 12.46 6.37 10.87
N MET A 266 13.21 7.15 11.64
CA MET A 266 13.67 8.48 11.24
C MET A 266 14.56 8.42 9.98
N TYR A 267 15.48 7.45 9.90
CA TYR A 267 16.29 7.20 8.70
C TYR A 267 15.43 6.83 7.49
N SER A 268 14.46 5.90 7.69
CA SER A 268 13.52 5.49 6.63
C SER A 268 12.67 6.68 6.13
N LEU A 269 12.26 7.58 7.04
CA LEU A 269 11.63 8.84 6.66
C LEU A 269 12.58 9.72 5.85
N GLY A 270 13.83 9.86 6.28
CA GLY A 270 14.88 10.57 5.52
C GLY A 270 15.04 10.03 4.09
N CYS A 271 15.12 8.71 3.91
CA CYS A 271 15.16 8.06 2.59
C CYS A 271 13.91 8.38 1.76
N THR A 272 12.75 8.36 2.38
CA THR A 272 11.46 8.68 1.75
C THR A 272 11.42 10.12 1.24
N LEU A 273 11.87 11.08 2.06
CA LEU A 273 11.92 12.51 1.69
C LEU A 273 12.98 12.78 0.63
N TYR A 274 14.14 12.12 0.73
CA TYR A 274 15.18 12.21 -0.31
C TYR A 274 14.66 11.75 -1.65
N HIS A 275 14.00 10.57 -1.70
CA HIS A 275 13.36 10.04 -2.91
C HIS A 275 12.31 11.01 -3.45
N ALA A 276 11.45 11.54 -2.59
CA ALA A 276 10.41 12.47 -3.00
C ALA A 276 10.94 13.75 -3.62
N ILE A 277 12.00 14.34 -3.06
CA ILE A 277 12.53 15.64 -3.50
C ILE A 277 13.46 15.53 -4.70
N THR A 278 14.21 14.43 -4.83
CA THR A 278 15.16 14.23 -5.93
C THR A 278 14.58 13.45 -7.10
N GLY A 279 13.53 12.65 -6.87
CA GLY A 279 13.02 11.66 -7.83
C GLY A 279 13.86 10.37 -7.89
N HIS A 280 14.88 10.24 -7.05
CA HIS A 280 15.79 9.10 -6.99
C HIS A 280 15.93 8.61 -5.55
N VAL A 281 16.01 7.28 -5.37
CA VAL A 281 16.33 6.71 -4.07
C VAL A 281 17.76 7.11 -3.65
N PRO A 282 18.03 7.23 -2.33
CA PRO A 282 19.37 7.67 -1.86
C PRO A 282 20.49 6.72 -2.29
N PHE A 283 20.20 5.44 -2.40
CA PHE A 283 21.15 4.40 -2.83
C PHE A 283 20.46 3.47 -3.81
N ASP A 284 21.00 3.40 -5.03
CA ASP A 284 20.55 2.50 -6.10
C ASP A 284 21.72 1.67 -6.61
N ALA A 285 21.48 0.40 -6.92
CA ALA A 285 22.47 -0.51 -7.46
C ALA A 285 21.82 -1.66 -8.24
N ALA A 286 22.64 -2.40 -8.99
CA ALA A 286 22.15 -3.49 -9.84
C ALA A 286 21.64 -4.72 -9.08
N THR A 287 22.02 -4.90 -7.80
CA THR A 287 21.58 -6.04 -6.98
C THR A 287 21.12 -5.56 -5.60
N VAL A 288 20.25 -6.35 -4.96
CA VAL A 288 19.74 -6.10 -3.60
C VAL A 288 20.89 -5.99 -2.59
N GLU A 289 21.87 -6.89 -2.69
CA GLU A 289 23.04 -6.90 -1.80
C GLU A 289 23.88 -5.62 -1.93
N ALA A 290 24.00 -5.10 -3.15
CA ALA A 290 24.74 -3.86 -3.40
C ALA A 290 23.98 -2.63 -2.85
N VAL A 291 22.64 -2.60 -2.93
CA VAL A 291 21.80 -1.57 -2.29
C VAL A 291 21.96 -1.63 -0.77
N VAL A 292 21.88 -2.81 -0.18
CA VAL A 292 22.07 -3.05 1.26
C VAL A 292 23.46 -2.57 1.71
N ALA A 293 24.52 -2.95 0.98
CA ALA A 293 25.89 -2.51 1.27
C ALA A 293 26.04 -0.98 1.17
N ALA A 294 25.35 -0.34 0.21
CA ALA A 294 25.40 1.11 0.02
C ALA A 294 24.74 1.86 1.19
N HIS A 295 23.64 1.35 1.76
CA HIS A 295 23.04 1.92 2.98
C HIS A 295 24.03 1.95 4.15
N VAL A 296 24.90 0.94 4.26
CA VAL A 296 25.89 0.84 5.36
C VAL A 296 27.16 1.66 5.08
N HIS A 297 27.68 1.62 3.85
CA HIS A 297 29.06 2.06 3.57
C HIS A 297 29.19 3.26 2.63
N THR A 298 28.22 3.48 1.70
CA THR A 298 28.36 4.51 0.68
C THR A 298 27.95 5.87 1.23
N PRO A 299 28.77 6.92 1.11
CA PRO A 299 28.35 8.29 1.44
C PRO A 299 27.13 8.71 0.64
N LEU A 300 26.25 9.51 1.26
CA LEU A 300 25.10 10.06 0.58
C LEU A 300 25.51 11.17 -0.37
N THR A 301 25.03 11.16 -1.60
CA THR A 301 25.11 12.32 -2.49
C THR A 301 24.18 13.41 -1.97
N PRO A 302 24.65 14.65 -1.73
CA PRO A 302 23.80 15.73 -1.29
C PRO A 302 22.61 15.98 -2.24
N PRO A 303 21.37 16.18 -1.71
CA PRO A 303 20.21 16.41 -2.56
C PRO A 303 20.38 17.56 -3.56
N ASN A 304 21.05 18.64 -3.18
CA ASN A 304 21.31 19.80 -4.04
C ASN A 304 22.43 19.57 -5.08
N GLU A 305 23.20 18.51 -4.98
CA GLU A 305 24.09 18.06 -6.06
C GLU A 305 23.33 17.27 -7.12
N VAL A 306 22.27 16.55 -6.71
CA VAL A 306 21.38 15.82 -7.62
C VAL A 306 20.40 16.77 -8.32
N VAL A 307 19.84 17.71 -7.56
CA VAL A 307 18.85 18.71 -8.01
C VAL A 307 19.31 20.08 -7.51
N PRO A 308 20.01 20.89 -8.33
CA PRO A 308 20.64 22.15 -7.91
C PRO A 308 19.67 23.20 -7.37
N GLU A 309 18.37 23.07 -7.64
CA GLU A 309 17.34 23.97 -7.14
C GLU A 309 16.97 23.71 -5.68
N ILE A 310 17.36 22.59 -5.08
CA ILE A 310 17.12 22.31 -3.66
C ILE A 310 17.97 23.22 -2.81
N THR A 311 17.35 23.84 -1.81
CA THR A 311 18.05 24.78 -0.93
C THR A 311 19.04 24.06 -0.01
N GLN A 312 20.11 24.78 0.39
CA GLN A 312 21.13 24.23 1.27
C GLN A 312 20.54 23.77 2.63
N PRO A 313 19.62 24.51 3.30
CA PRO A 313 19.03 24.05 4.55
C PRO A 313 18.29 22.71 4.44
N THR A 314 17.59 22.48 3.33
CA THR A 314 16.91 21.21 3.06
C THR A 314 17.92 20.09 2.82
N SER A 315 18.96 20.36 2.03
CA SER A 315 20.04 19.40 1.79
C SER A 315 20.75 19.00 3.09
N ASP A 316 21.09 19.98 3.94
CA ASP A 316 21.76 19.74 5.23
C ASP A 316 20.88 18.91 6.18
N ALA A 317 19.57 19.19 6.21
CA ALA A 317 18.63 18.43 7.04
C ALA A 317 18.57 16.96 6.60
N LEU A 318 18.52 16.70 5.29
CA LEU A 318 18.50 15.33 4.75
C LEU A 318 19.85 14.61 4.89
N LEU A 319 20.97 15.31 4.76
CA LEU A 319 22.31 14.75 5.02
C LEU A 319 22.44 14.30 6.49
N LYS A 320 21.98 15.12 7.45
CA LYS A 320 22.05 14.79 8.87
C LYS A 320 21.17 13.59 9.22
N VAL A 321 19.91 13.55 8.76
CA VAL A 321 18.99 12.46 9.11
C VAL A 321 19.42 11.12 8.50
N LEU A 322 20.14 11.15 7.37
CA LEU A 322 20.65 9.98 6.66
C LEU A 322 22.08 9.59 7.06
N ALA A 323 22.60 10.14 8.16
CA ALA A 323 23.87 9.72 8.75
C ALA A 323 23.85 8.20 9.04
N LYS A 324 24.95 7.52 8.75
CA LYS A 324 25.06 6.05 8.86
C LYS A 324 24.89 5.60 10.29
N ARG A 325 25.57 6.26 11.23
CA ARG A 325 25.46 5.94 12.66
C ARG A 325 24.23 6.63 13.25
N PRO A 326 23.37 5.90 13.98
CA PRO A 326 22.13 6.47 14.52
C PRO A 326 22.34 7.73 15.39
N HIS A 327 23.40 7.77 16.20
CA HIS A 327 23.69 8.88 17.11
C HIS A 327 24.21 10.16 16.41
N ASP A 328 24.57 10.10 15.12
CA ASP A 328 24.91 11.28 14.30
C ASP A 328 23.65 11.92 13.68
N ARG A 329 22.48 11.29 13.80
CA ARG A 329 21.18 11.81 13.35
C ARG A 329 20.61 12.83 14.34
N TYR A 330 19.35 13.21 14.17
CA TYR A 330 18.62 14.03 15.13
C TYR A 330 18.25 13.24 16.39
N LEU A 331 18.23 13.91 17.55
CA LEU A 331 17.99 13.24 18.83
C LEU A 331 16.49 12.97 19.12
N SER A 332 15.60 13.61 18.35
CA SER A 332 14.15 13.44 18.48
C SER A 332 13.45 13.79 17.17
N TYR A 333 12.18 13.38 17.05
CA TYR A 333 11.33 13.83 15.95
C TYR A 333 11.05 15.34 16.00
N ASP A 334 11.01 15.94 17.20
CA ASP A 334 10.86 17.40 17.36
C ASP A 334 12.07 18.15 16.79
N GLU A 335 13.31 17.64 17.02
CA GLU A 335 14.52 18.25 16.47
C GLU A 335 14.55 18.14 14.93
N PHE A 336 14.23 16.95 14.37
CA PHE A 336 14.17 16.77 12.93
C PHE A 336 13.05 17.59 12.28
N GLY A 337 11.84 17.52 12.84
CA GLY A 337 10.69 18.31 12.40
C GLY A 337 10.97 19.82 12.45
N GLY A 338 11.63 20.28 13.52
CA GLY A 338 12.09 21.66 13.66
C GLY A 338 13.05 22.09 12.55
N ALA A 339 14.01 21.23 12.17
CA ALA A 339 14.93 21.51 11.07
C ALA A 339 14.17 21.61 9.73
N LEU A 340 13.22 20.72 9.46
CA LEU A 340 12.39 20.77 8.25
C LEU A 340 11.50 22.03 8.23
N TYR A 341 10.90 22.41 9.36
CA TYR A 341 10.08 23.61 9.49
C TYR A 341 10.90 24.89 9.27
N MET A 342 12.12 24.94 9.78
CA MET A 342 13.03 26.08 9.56
C MET A 342 13.45 26.17 8.08
N ALA A 343 13.81 25.05 7.43
CA ALA A 343 14.12 25.02 6.01
C ALA A 343 12.92 25.52 5.17
N ARG A 344 11.70 25.07 5.49
CA ARG A 344 10.46 25.51 4.85
C ARG A 344 10.22 27.02 5.03
N SER A 345 10.43 27.54 6.22
CA SER A 345 10.26 28.97 6.51
C SER A 345 11.26 29.83 5.72
N GLN A 346 12.51 29.41 5.64
CA GLN A 346 13.54 30.09 4.85
C GLN A 346 13.21 30.07 3.35
N LEU A 347 12.74 28.93 2.83
CA LEU A 347 12.31 28.80 1.44
C LEU A 347 11.17 29.78 1.12
N LEU A 348 10.13 29.86 1.98
CA LEU A 348 9.01 30.80 1.81
C LEU A 348 9.44 32.26 1.82
N ILE A 349 10.37 32.62 2.72
CA ILE A 349 10.94 33.97 2.77
C ILE A 349 11.67 34.28 1.46
N HIS A 350 12.50 33.34 0.97
CA HIS A 350 13.22 33.50 -0.29
C HIS A 350 12.28 33.71 -1.47
N MET A 351 11.22 32.87 -1.57
CA MET A 351 10.19 33.01 -2.61
C MET A 351 9.43 34.34 -2.55
N SER A 352 9.17 34.86 -1.33
CA SER A 352 8.45 36.13 -1.13
C SER A 352 9.29 37.36 -1.49
N GLN A 353 10.63 37.27 -1.45
CA GLN A 353 11.56 38.34 -1.77
C GLN A 353 11.89 38.46 -3.27
N GLY A 354 11.17 37.74 -4.13
CA GLY A 354 11.34 37.79 -5.57
C GLY A 354 12.48 36.95 -6.12
N GLY A 355 12.99 36.01 -5.35
CA GLY A 355 13.81 34.92 -5.86
C GLY A 355 12.98 34.08 -6.82
N ASP A 356 13.44 33.92 -8.08
CA ASP A 356 12.80 33.01 -9.03
C ASP A 356 12.79 31.59 -8.40
N GLY A 357 11.61 31.18 -7.91
CA GLY A 357 11.39 29.80 -7.52
C GLY A 357 11.62 28.88 -8.72
N PRO A 358 12.07 27.62 -8.50
CA PRO A 358 12.37 26.72 -9.60
C PRO A 358 11.15 26.53 -10.50
N LYS A 359 11.27 26.89 -11.78
CA LYS A 359 10.25 26.63 -12.79
C LYS A 359 10.12 25.13 -12.96
N PRO A 360 8.89 24.55 -12.95
CA PRO A 360 8.71 23.13 -13.20
C PRO A 360 9.23 22.77 -14.59
N THR A 361 10.32 22.03 -14.64
CA THR A 361 10.85 21.47 -15.89
C THR A 361 9.96 20.30 -16.29
N SER A 362 9.39 20.34 -17.51
CA SER A 362 8.63 19.24 -18.08
C SER A 362 9.47 17.95 -18.11
N PRO A 363 8.94 16.78 -17.73
CA PRO A 363 9.71 15.53 -17.67
C PRO A 363 10.15 15.10 -19.06
N LYS A 364 11.47 14.97 -19.26
CA LYS A 364 12.02 14.22 -20.39
C LYS A 364 11.63 12.75 -20.20
N LYS A 365 10.83 12.21 -21.13
CA LYS A 365 10.46 10.79 -21.17
C LYS A 365 11.74 9.95 -21.33
N THR A 366 12.26 9.40 -20.25
CA THR A 366 13.25 8.32 -20.29
C THR A 366 12.53 7.00 -20.05
N SER A 367 12.46 6.19 -21.11
CA SER A 367 11.88 4.85 -21.09
C SER A 367 12.86 3.85 -20.46
N TRP A 368 12.74 3.60 -19.16
CA TRP A 368 13.60 2.62 -18.44
C TRP A 368 12.86 1.40 -17.89
N TRP A 369 11.54 1.28 -18.12
CA TRP A 369 10.75 0.17 -17.58
C TRP A 369 10.23 -0.75 -18.70
N ARG A 370 11.10 -1.55 -19.27
CA ARG A 370 10.77 -2.83 -19.93
C ARG A 370 11.98 -3.75 -19.79
N ARG A 371 11.99 -4.52 -18.74
CA ARG A 371 12.52 -5.91 -18.73
C ARG A 371 11.99 -6.62 -17.49
#